data_e0e6a1739a8bbff9d1511249967ef1be
#
_entry.id   e0e6a1739a8bbff9d1511249967ef1be
#
_cell.length_a   1.000
_cell.length_b   1.000
_cell.length_c   1.000
_cell.angle_alpha   90.00
_cell.angle_beta   90.00
_cell.angle_gamma   90.00
#
_symmetry.space_group_name_H-M   'P 1'
#
loop_
_entity.id
_entity.type
_entity.pdbx_description
1 polymer ?
#
loop_
_entity_poly.entity_id
_entity_poly.type
_entity_poly.pdbx_seq_one_letter_code
_entity_poly.pdbx_strand_id
1 'polypeptide(L)'
;EYSFEMNAYNRTLLSQIQRASRSADAMRLYPGAFSETLVQLMKEKKLSNKKLADASLVGERTIQRLRNEEEYPTTVQTVLGLCYGLQLSVPEAEMLVGKTDFNIKPTNPQNNAYRCVLSSCAENSIYEVNEMLESCGFEPLGSSKLG
;
A
#
# COMPACT_ATOMS: atom_id res chain seq x y z
N GLU A 1 0.86 40.30 5.77
CA GLU A 1 1.38 39.06 5.23
C GLU A 1 1.70 38.07 6.34
N TYR A 2 1.19 36.87 6.22
CA TYR A 2 1.34 35.88 7.26
C TYR A 2 2.54 34.98 6.99
N SER A 3 3.35 34.77 7.97
CA SER A 3 4.41 33.80 7.87
C SER A 3 4.47 33.01 9.17
N PHE A 4 4.86 31.75 9.08
CA PHE A 4 4.93 30.92 10.26
C PHE A 4 6.27 30.23 10.33
N GLU A 5 6.66 29.89 11.56
CA GLU A 5 7.93 29.24 11.75
C GLU A 5 7.84 27.79 11.37
N MET A 6 8.88 27.31 10.69
CA MET A 6 8.91 25.93 10.25
C MET A 6 9.73 25.10 11.22
N ASN A 7 9.11 24.73 12.33
CA ASN A 7 9.76 23.82 13.28
C ASN A 7 9.47 22.36 12.87
N ALA A 8 10.00 21.42 13.65
CA ALA A 8 9.85 19.99 13.31
C ALA A 8 8.39 19.56 13.22
N TYR A 9 7.56 20.04 14.15
CA TYR A 9 6.16 19.70 14.14
C TYR A 9 5.46 20.24 12.89
N ASN A 10 5.74 21.51 12.55
CA ASN A 10 5.12 22.13 11.38
C ASN A 10 5.58 21.48 10.09
N ARG A 11 6.84 21.01 10.01
CA ARG A 11 7.30 20.30 8.83
C ARG A 11 6.55 19.00 8.66
N THR A 12 6.32 18.27 9.74
CA THR A 12 5.57 17.02 9.70
C THR A 12 4.14 17.28 9.26
N LEU A 13 3.50 18.31 9.85
CA LEU A 13 2.13 18.66 9.50
C LEU A 13 2.03 19.06 8.03
N LEU A 14 2.97 19.88 7.55
CA LEU A 14 2.97 20.30 6.16
C LEU A 14 3.12 19.10 5.23
N SER A 15 4.00 18.16 5.56
CA SER A 15 4.15 16.94 4.78
C SER A 15 2.85 16.16 4.68
N GLN A 16 2.13 16.06 5.79
CA GLN A 16 0.85 15.35 5.80
C GLN A 16 -0.19 16.04 4.93
N ILE A 17 -0.22 17.37 4.99
CA ILE A 17 -1.16 18.15 4.18
C ILE A 17 -0.82 18.00 2.69
N GLN A 18 0.46 18.08 2.35
CA GLN A 18 0.90 17.91 0.97
C GLN A 18 0.61 16.51 0.45
N ARG A 19 0.74 15.51 1.32
CA ARG A 19 0.43 14.13 0.94
C ARG A 19 -1.05 13.97 0.61
N ALA A 20 -1.93 14.62 1.37
CA ALA A 20 -3.36 14.56 1.09
C ALA A 20 -3.66 15.13 -0.30
N SER A 21 -2.98 16.21 -0.66
CA SER A 21 -3.15 16.79 -1.99
C SER A 21 -2.66 15.84 -3.08
N ARG A 22 -1.51 15.19 -2.86
CA ARG A 22 -0.97 14.27 -3.85
C ARG A 22 -1.80 12.99 -3.98
N SER A 23 -2.49 12.58 -2.91
CA SER A 23 -3.37 11.42 -3.00
C SER A 23 -4.52 11.69 -3.97
N ALA A 24 -5.06 12.91 -3.96
CA ALA A 24 -6.10 13.27 -4.90
C ALA A 24 -5.57 13.24 -6.33
N ASP A 25 -4.35 13.67 -6.55
CA ASP A 25 -3.73 13.62 -7.87
C ASP A 25 -3.55 12.17 -8.34
N ALA A 26 -3.12 11.29 -7.44
CA ALA A 26 -2.95 9.89 -7.75
C ALA A 26 -4.26 9.25 -8.19
N MET A 27 -5.37 9.61 -7.52
CA MET A 27 -6.67 9.08 -7.90
C MET A 27 -7.05 9.50 -9.33
N ARG A 28 -6.68 10.70 -9.75
CA ARG A 28 -6.96 11.15 -11.11
C ARG A 28 -6.13 10.43 -12.15
N LEU A 29 -4.89 10.07 -11.82
CA LEU A 29 -4.02 9.35 -12.74
C LEU A 29 -4.41 7.89 -12.90
N TYR A 30 -5.11 7.34 -11.94
CA TYR A 30 -5.53 5.94 -11.97
C TYR A 30 -7.05 5.87 -11.76
N PRO A 31 -7.83 6.19 -12.80
CA PRO A 31 -9.30 6.25 -12.63
C PRO A 31 -9.99 4.90 -12.64
N GLY A 32 -9.30 3.83 -13.00
CA GLY A 32 -9.93 2.51 -13.11
C GLY A 32 -10.15 1.84 -11.77
N ALA A 33 -10.78 0.67 -11.82
CA ALA A 33 -10.99 -0.15 -10.64
C ALA A 33 -9.66 -0.74 -10.16
N PHE A 34 -9.69 -1.47 -9.05
CA PHE A 34 -8.49 -2.06 -8.47
C PHE A 34 -7.72 -2.92 -9.49
N SER A 35 -8.43 -3.79 -10.20
CA SER A 35 -7.77 -4.69 -11.15
C SER A 35 -7.06 -3.92 -12.26
N GLU A 36 -7.72 -2.93 -12.82
CA GLU A 36 -7.12 -2.12 -13.88
C GLU A 36 -5.94 -1.31 -13.36
N THR A 37 -6.06 -0.80 -12.15
CA THR A 37 -4.99 -0.03 -11.54
C THR A 37 -3.78 -0.92 -11.28
N LEU A 38 -4.00 -2.14 -10.81
CA LEU A 38 -2.91 -3.09 -10.56
C LEU A 38 -2.17 -3.40 -11.87
N VAL A 39 -2.90 -3.65 -12.94
CA VAL A 39 -2.30 -3.89 -14.25
C VAL A 39 -1.44 -2.69 -14.68
N GLN A 40 -1.98 -1.49 -14.52
CA GLN A 40 -1.28 -0.27 -14.92
C GLN A 40 -0.01 -0.06 -14.11
N LEU A 41 -0.09 -0.23 -12.79
CA LEU A 41 1.08 -0.07 -11.92
C LEU A 41 2.15 -1.11 -12.24
N MET A 42 1.76 -2.36 -12.46
CA MET A 42 2.73 -3.40 -12.79
C MET A 42 3.43 -3.09 -14.10
N LYS A 43 2.69 -2.57 -15.08
CA LYS A 43 3.28 -2.23 -16.36
C LYS A 43 4.26 -1.07 -16.21
N GLU A 44 3.88 -0.04 -15.47
CA GLU A 44 4.74 1.12 -15.26
C GLU A 44 6.02 0.74 -14.52
N LYS A 45 5.92 -0.16 -13.58
CA LYS A 45 7.08 -0.56 -12.79
C LYS A 45 7.80 -1.76 -13.38
N LYS A 46 7.31 -2.25 -14.53
CA LYS A 46 7.93 -3.35 -15.27
C LYS A 46 8.05 -4.63 -14.45
N LEU A 47 7.00 -4.97 -13.75
CA LEU A 47 6.97 -6.16 -12.91
C LEU A 47 6.09 -7.23 -13.52
N SER A 48 6.61 -8.45 -13.63
CA SER A 48 5.82 -9.60 -14.03
C SER A 48 5.08 -10.14 -12.80
N ASN A 49 4.13 -11.04 -13.03
CA ASN A 49 3.43 -11.68 -11.91
C ASN A 49 4.42 -12.34 -10.95
N LYS A 50 5.43 -13.02 -11.49
CA LYS A 50 6.41 -13.69 -10.64
C LYS A 50 7.24 -12.72 -9.83
N LYS A 51 7.71 -11.65 -10.44
CA LYS A 51 8.52 -10.68 -9.72
C LYS A 51 7.72 -9.99 -8.63
N LEU A 52 6.48 -9.64 -8.94
CA LEU A 52 5.64 -9.02 -7.92
C LEU A 52 5.31 -10.01 -6.81
N ALA A 53 5.09 -11.28 -7.13
CA ALA A 53 4.82 -12.29 -6.12
C ALA A 53 5.99 -12.39 -5.15
N ASP A 54 7.21 -12.41 -5.67
CA ASP A 54 8.39 -12.50 -4.81
C ASP A 54 8.56 -11.25 -3.92
N ALA A 55 8.24 -10.10 -4.45
CA ALA A 55 8.43 -8.85 -3.71
C ALA A 55 7.29 -8.51 -2.76
N SER A 56 6.12 -9.10 -2.98
CA SER A 56 4.93 -8.79 -2.19
C SER A 56 4.52 -9.89 -1.24
N LEU A 57 5.10 -11.08 -1.38
CA LEU A 57 4.68 -12.28 -0.66
C LEU A 57 3.22 -12.61 -0.93
N VAL A 58 2.72 -12.23 -2.09
CA VAL A 58 1.39 -12.60 -2.55
C VAL A 58 1.55 -13.65 -3.63
N GLY A 59 0.78 -14.74 -3.57
CA GLY A 59 0.89 -15.82 -4.52
C GLY A 59 0.71 -15.34 -5.95
N GLU A 60 1.48 -15.92 -6.88
CA GLU A 60 1.43 -15.54 -8.28
C GLU A 60 0.03 -15.72 -8.86
N ARG A 61 -0.65 -16.79 -8.48
CA ARG A 61 -2.00 -17.05 -8.95
C ARG A 61 -2.98 -16.01 -8.42
N THR A 62 -2.81 -15.59 -7.18
CA THR A 62 -3.64 -14.55 -6.59
C THR A 62 -3.47 -13.24 -7.35
N ILE A 63 -2.23 -12.89 -7.70
CA ILE A 63 -1.95 -11.70 -8.48
C ILE A 63 -2.66 -11.78 -9.84
N GLN A 64 -2.56 -12.93 -10.49
CA GLN A 64 -3.20 -13.12 -11.77
C GLN A 64 -4.70 -12.90 -11.67
N ARG A 65 -5.34 -13.43 -10.63
CA ARG A 65 -6.77 -13.26 -10.45
C ARG A 65 -7.15 -11.82 -10.13
N LEU A 66 -6.35 -11.16 -9.29
CA LEU A 66 -6.60 -9.75 -8.96
C LEU A 66 -6.48 -8.86 -10.19
N ARG A 67 -5.64 -9.22 -11.14
CA ARG A 67 -5.51 -8.45 -12.38
C ARG A 67 -6.67 -8.68 -13.35
N ASN A 68 -7.23 -9.88 -13.32
CA ASN A 68 -8.23 -10.26 -14.31
C ASN A 68 -9.67 -10.18 -13.85
N GLU A 69 -9.91 -10.21 -12.55
CA GLU A 69 -11.27 -10.24 -12.01
C GLU A 69 -11.51 -9.00 -11.15
N GLU A 70 -12.52 -8.23 -11.52
CA GLU A 70 -12.77 -6.95 -10.88
C GLU A 70 -13.05 -7.04 -9.39
N GLU A 71 -13.76 -8.06 -8.97
CA GLU A 71 -14.17 -8.17 -7.58
C GLU A 71 -13.64 -9.42 -6.90
N TYR A 72 -12.42 -9.81 -7.26
CA TYR A 72 -11.84 -10.99 -6.62
C TYR A 72 -11.62 -10.70 -5.13
N PRO A 73 -12.11 -11.58 -4.25
CA PRO A 73 -11.98 -11.34 -2.81
C PRO A 73 -10.51 -11.33 -2.39
N THR A 74 -10.17 -10.40 -1.53
CA THR A 74 -8.80 -10.28 -1.05
C THR A 74 -8.80 -9.77 0.38
N THR A 75 -7.64 -9.74 1.01
CA THR A 75 -7.50 -9.27 2.38
C THR A 75 -6.67 -8.01 2.42
N VAL A 76 -6.76 -7.28 3.53
CA VAL A 76 -5.97 -6.07 3.68
C VAL A 76 -4.48 -6.40 3.68
N GLN A 77 -4.08 -7.53 4.26
CA GLN A 77 -2.67 -7.94 4.25
C GLN A 77 -2.16 -8.16 2.83
N THR A 78 -3.00 -8.72 1.96
CA THR A 78 -2.63 -8.93 0.56
C THR A 78 -2.44 -7.60 -0.15
N VAL A 79 -3.37 -6.67 0.02
CA VAL A 79 -3.29 -5.37 -0.65
C VAL A 79 -2.07 -4.59 -0.17
N LEU A 80 -1.82 -4.59 1.14
CA LEU A 80 -0.63 -3.92 1.68
C LEU A 80 0.65 -4.58 1.20
N GLY A 81 0.63 -5.91 1.08
CA GLY A 81 1.77 -6.63 0.50
C GLY A 81 2.06 -6.17 -0.92
N LEU A 82 1.01 -6.00 -1.73
CA LEU A 82 1.19 -5.51 -3.09
C LEU A 82 1.75 -4.09 -3.10
N CYS A 83 1.33 -3.23 -2.16
CA CYS A 83 1.89 -1.90 -2.05
C CYS A 83 3.39 -1.94 -1.83
N TYR A 84 3.87 -2.87 -1.01
CA TYR A 84 5.30 -3.03 -0.77
C TYR A 84 6.00 -3.64 -1.98
N GLY A 85 5.39 -4.63 -2.62
CA GLY A 85 5.99 -5.24 -3.80
C GLY A 85 6.12 -4.25 -4.96
N LEU A 86 5.16 -3.35 -5.08
CA LEU A 86 5.19 -2.31 -6.11
C LEU A 86 6.01 -1.09 -5.68
N GLN A 87 6.47 -1.05 -4.44
CA GLN A 87 7.25 0.06 -3.89
C GLN A 87 6.54 1.39 -4.10
N LEU A 88 5.27 1.42 -3.75
CA LEU A 88 4.45 2.59 -3.99
C LEU A 88 4.82 3.75 -3.06
N SER A 89 4.71 4.96 -3.59
CA SER A 89 4.79 6.15 -2.75
C SER A 89 3.56 6.18 -1.84
N VAL A 90 3.59 7.03 -0.82
CA VAL A 90 2.46 7.12 0.09
C VAL A 90 1.16 7.46 -0.65
N PRO A 91 1.15 8.47 -1.55
CA PRO A 91 -0.08 8.76 -2.29
C PRO A 91 -0.56 7.59 -3.14
N GLU A 92 0.36 6.87 -3.78
CA GLU A 92 -0.02 5.71 -4.58
C GLU A 92 -0.57 4.58 -3.72
N ALA A 93 0.05 4.32 -2.57
CA ALA A 93 -0.42 3.28 -1.67
C ALA A 93 -1.80 3.60 -1.12
N GLU A 94 -2.01 4.85 -0.71
CA GLU A 94 -3.33 5.27 -0.23
C GLU A 94 -4.38 5.18 -1.34
N MET A 95 -4.01 5.53 -2.55
CA MET A 95 -4.90 5.42 -3.69
C MET A 95 -5.28 3.96 -3.93
N LEU A 96 -4.32 3.05 -3.92
CA LEU A 96 -4.59 1.64 -4.20
C LEU A 96 -5.49 1.02 -3.12
N VAL A 97 -5.19 1.29 -1.85
CA VAL A 97 -6.04 0.83 -0.75
C VAL A 97 -7.44 1.44 -0.87
N GLY A 98 -7.51 2.70 -1.28
CA GLY A 98 -8.79 3.39 -1.44
C GLY A 98 -9.69 2.80 -2.52
N LYS A 99 -9.14 1.98 -3.41
CA LYS A 99 -9.95 1.31 -4.43
C LYS A 99 -10.55 0.01 -3.93
N THR A 100 -10.28 -0.35 -2.69
CA THR A 100 -10.85 -1.55 -2.06
C THR A 100 -11.95 -1.13 -1.09
N ASP A 101 -12.66 -2.13 -0.56
CA ASP A 101 -13.68 -1.85 0.45
C ASP A 101 -13.09 -1.81 1.85
N PHE A 102 -11.78 -1.94 1.98
CA PHE A 102 -11.18 -1.96 3.29
C PHE A 102 -11.20 -0.59 3.94
N ASN A 103 -11.61 -0.57 5.19
CA ASN A 103 -11.62 0.64 5.95
C ASN A 103 -10.73 0.39 7.16
N ILE A 104 -9.48 0.81 7.07
CA ILE A 104 -8.53 0.55 8.12
C ILE A 104 -8.76 1.56 9.24
N LYS A 105 -9.79 1.30 10.04
CA LYS A 105 -10.14 2.19 11.14
C LYS A 105 -9.21 1.98 12.32
N PRO A 106 -8.91 3.01 13.07
CA PRO A 106 -8.03 2.88 14.24
C PRO A 106 -8.79 2.27 15.44
N THR A 107 -9.46 1.15 15.20
CA THR A 107 -10.30 0.54 16.23
C THR A 107 -9.59 -0.58 16.97
N ASN A 108 -8.47 -1.03 16.45
CA ASN A 108 -7.67 -2.04 17.15
C ASN A 108 -6.19 -1.84 16.82
N PRO A 109 -5.31 -2.43 17.63
CA PRO A 109 -3.86 -2.23 17.44
C PRO A 109 -3.34 -2.68 16.08
N GLN A 110 -3.85 -3.79 15.53
CA GLN A 110 -3.38 -4.28 14.26
C GLN A 110 -3.71 -3.31 13.13
N ASN A 111 -4.91 -2.74 13.12
CA ASN A 111 -5.28 -1.76 12.12
C ASN A 111 -4.40 -0.52 12.23
N ASN A 112 -4.08 -0.10 13.46
CA ASN A 112 -3.19 1.04 13.65
C ASN A 112 -1.80 0.75 13.11
N ALA A 113 -1.29 -0.46 13.32
CA ALA A 113 0.02 -0.85 12.78
C ALA A 113 -0.02 -0.81 11.26
N TYR A 114 -1.09 -1.32 10.64
CA TYR A 114 -1.21 -1.32 9.19
C TYR A 114 -1.28 0.09 8.61
N ARG A 115 -1.91 1.02 9.32
CA ARG A 115 -1.90 2.41 8.89
C ARG A 115 -0.50 2.99 8.91
N CYS A 116 0.29 2.63 9.92
CA CYS A 116 1.67 3.09 10.00
C CYS A 116 2.51 2.56 8.83
N VAL A 117 2.36 1.28 8.49
CA VAL A 117 3.23 0.70 7.47
C VAL A 117 2.93 1.21 6.06
N LEU A 118 1.75 1.82 5.83
CA LEU A 118 1.46 2.42 4.55
C LEU A 118 2.46 3.53 4.17
N SER A 119 3.14 4.10 5.14
CA SER A 119 4.03 5.22 4.89
C SER A 119 5.44 4.81 4.45
N SER A 120 5.75 3.53 4.42
CA SER A 120 7.13 3.12 4.12
C SER A 120 7.25 2.13 2.95
N CYS A 121 6.22 2.04 2.10
CA CYS A 121 6.23 1.07 1.01
C CYS A 121 7.38 1.27 0.02
N ALA A 122 7.83 2.49 -0.15
CA ALA A 122 8.93 2.79 -1.07
C ALA A 122 10.29 2.69 -0.40
N GLU A 123 10.33 2.56 0.91
CA GLU A 123 11.60 2.62 1.64
C GLU A 123 12.03 1.31 2.29
N ASN A 124 11.09 0.42 2.54
CA ASN A 124 11.40 -0.86 3.18
C ASN A 124 10.89 -2.00 2.31
N SER A 125 11.53 -3.16 2.41
CA SER A 125 11.01 -4.36 1.77
C SER A 125 9.91 -4.95 2.64
N ILE A 126 9.09 -5.80 2.04
CA ILE A 126 8.06 -6.49 2.81
C ILE A 126 8.66 -7.39 3.86
N TYR A 127 9.88 -7.91 3.59
CA TYR A 127 10.55 -8.78 4.55
C TYR A 127 10.93 -8.01 5.81
N GLU A 128 11.44 -6.80 5.63
CA GLU A 128 11.78 -5.94 6.77
C GLU A 128 10.56 -5.56 7.58
N VAL A 129 9.48 -5.17 6.90
CA VAL A 129 8.29 -4.73 7.61
C VAL A 129 7.60 -5.90 8.30
N ASN A 130 7.61 -7.08 7.69
CA ASN A 130 7.01 -8.25 8.32
C ASN A 130 7.77 -8.65 9.58
N GLU A 131 9.09 -8.50 9.57
CA GLU A 131 9.87 -8.77 10.77
C GLU A 131 9.46 -7.83 11.91
N MET A 132 9.27 -6.56 11.58
CA MET A 132 8.83 -5.59 12.59
C MET A 132 7.41 -5.88 13.08
N LEU A 133 6.50 -6.20 12.17
CA LEU A 133 5.13 -6.54 12.55
C LEU A 133 5.09 -7.75 13.46
N GLU A 134 5.82 -8.79 13.10
CA GLU A 134 5.82 -10.01 13.89
C GLU A 134 6.47 -9.81 15.25
N SER A 135 7.48 -8.96 15.33
CA SER A 135 8.13 -8.67 16.62
C SER A 135 7.16 -7.98 17.58
N CYS A 136 6.13 -7.35 17.07
CA CYS A 136 5.11 -6.70 17.89
C CYS A 136 3.84 -7.53 18.04
N GLY A 137 3.84 -8.75 17.51
CA GLY A 137 2.67 -9.63 17.65
C GLY A 137 1.59 -9.42 16.62
N PHE A 138 1.89 -8.70 15.53
CA PHE A 138 0.90 -8.46 14.47
C PHE A 138 1.10 -9.41 13.31
N GLU A 139 0.04 -9.63 12.54
CA GLU A 139 0.12 -10.54 11.41
C GLU A 139 0.90 -9.92 10.26
N PRO A 140 1.72 -10.72 9.59
CA PRO A 140 2.52 -10.22 8.48
C PRO A 140 1.67 -9.90 7.26
N LEU A 141 2.23 -9.10 6.36
CA LEU A 141 1.60 -8.74 5.10
C LEU A 141 1.83 -9.83 4.06
N GLY A 142 0.97 -9.85 3.04
CA GLY A 142 1.06 -10.82 1.97
C GLY A 142 0.02 -11.91 2.12
N SER A 143 0.02 -12.84 1.15
CA SER A 143 -0.96 -13.93 1.19
C SER A 143 -0.33 -15.29 1.05
N SER A 144 0.97 -15.36 1.17
CA SER A 144 1.69 -16.57 0.80
C SER A 144 1.81 -17.55 1.89
N LYS A 145 0.94 -17.50 2.88
CA LYS A 145 1.13 -18.43 3.92
C LYS A 145 1.04 -19.84 3.49
N LEU A 146 0.62 -20.10 2.35
CA LEU A 146 0.61 -21.42 1.90
C LEU A 146 1.77 -21.79 1.16
N GLY A 147 2.63 -20.98 1.10
CA GLY A 147 3.78 -21.37 0.35
C GLY A 147 3.44 -22.28 -0.70
#